data_ce06cd2885bb076ceeb93960358bba0c
#
_entry.id   ce06cd2885bb076ceeb93960358bba0c
#
_cell.length_a   1.000
_cell.length_b   1.000
_cell.length_c   1.000
_cell.angle_alpha   90.00
_cell.angle_beta   90.00
_cell.angle_gamma   90.00
#
_symmetry.space_group_name_H-M   'P 1'
#
loop_
_entity.id
_entity.type
_entity.pdbx_description
1 polymer ?
#
loop_
_entity_poly.entity_id
_entity_poly.type
_entity_poly.pdbx_seq_one_letter_code
_entity_poly.pdbx_strand_id
1 'polypeptide(L)'
;ISGALSKANLKKSDLSAIGITNQRETVVAWDRKSGKPLANAIVWQDTRTADYLEKFSESNKALITKKSGTPIAPYFSASKMNWLLKNKIKDNSNLAFGTIDSWLLFNLTGEFATDVTNTSRTQLMNLETLDWDDELLAIFEIDRDWLPVIKSSSEIFGKTSDGIPVSAILGDQQAA
;
A
#
# COMPACT_ATOMS: atom_id res chain seq x y z
N ILE A 1 1.27 -20.76 0.43
CA ILE A 1 1.47 -21.24 1.81
C ILE A 1 1.38 -22.77 1.84
N SER A 2 0.26 -23.38 1.45
CA SER A 2 0.05 -24.85 1.57
C SER A 2 1.15 -25.68 0.92
N GLY A 3 1.63 -25.33 -0.29
CA GLY A 3 2.69 -26.04 -0.97
C GLY A 3 4.05 -25.96 -0.26
N ALA A 4 4.36 -24.83 0.40
CA ALA A 4 5.59 -24.68 1.17
C ALA A 4 5.53 -25.52 2.44
N LEU A 5 4.40 -25.51 3.14
CA LEU A 5 4.19 -26.34 4.34
C LEU A 5 4.29 -27.83 4.02
N SER A 6 3.65 -28.28 2.93
CA SER A 6 3.74 -29.67 2.49
C SER A 6 5.18 -30.12 2.20
N LYS A 7 5.97 -29.28 1.54
CA LYS A 7 7.40 -29.56 1.28
C LYS A 7 8.25 -29.63 2.55
N ALA A 8 7.87 -28.87 3.58
CA ALA A 8 8.54 -28.86 4.88
C ALA A 8 8.03 -29.92 5.86
N ASN A 9 7.03 -30.73 5.47
CA ASN A 9 6.31 -31.65 6.36
C ASN A 9 5.69 -30.95 7.59
N LEU A 10 5.22 -29.71 7.41
CA LEU A 10 4.58 -28.90 8.44
C LEU A 10 3.08 -28.78 8.18
N LYS A 11 2.33 -28.56 9.26
CA LYS A 11 0.90 -28.23 9.24
C LYS A 11 0.73 -26.73 9.53
N LYS A 12 -0.42 -26.17 9.20
CA LYS A 12 -0.77 -24.78 9.55
C LYS A 12 -0.72 -24.54 11.06
N SER A 13 -1.08 -25.54 11.88
CA SER A 13 -1.02 -25.49 13.35
C SER A 13 0.40 -25.34 13.91
N ASP A 14 1.41 -25.62 13.11
CA ASP A 14 2.81 -25.52 13.54
C ASP A 14 3.37 -24.10 13.34
N LEU A 15 2.58 -23.22 12.71
CA LEU A 15 2.96 -21.82 12.47
C LEU A 15 2.56 -20.96 13.67
N SER A 16 3.52 -20.25 14.25
CA SER A 16 3.27 -19.27 15.32
C SER A 16 2.76 -17.94 14.78
N ALA A 17 3.21 -17.52 13.58
CA ALA A 17 2.85 -16.27 12.95
C ALA A 17 3.20 -16.26 11.46
N ILE A 18 2.70 -15.22 10.76
CA ILE A 18 3.05 -14.88 9.37
C ILE A 18 3.66 -13.48 9.37
N GLY A 19 4.79 -13.32 8.67
CA GLY A 19 5.34 -12.04 8.28
C GLY A 19 5.11 -11.81 6.78
N ILE A 20 4.77 -10.58 6.39
CA ILE A 20 4.63 -10.16 4.99
C ILE A 20 5.81 -9.26 4.63
N THR A 21 6.45 -9.56 3.52
CA THR A 21 7.41 -8.67 2.88
C THR A 21 7.11 -8.56 1.39
N ASN A 22 7.34 -7.40 0.81
CA ASN A 22 6.96 -7.09 -0.56
C ASN A 22 7.80 -5.96 -1.16
N GLN A 23 7.88 -5.93 -2.47
CA GLN A 23 8.32 -4.75 -3.20
C GLN A 23 7.38 -3.59 -2.91
N ARG A 24 7.94 -2.43 -2.55
CA ARG A 24 7.15 -1.24 -2.21
C ARG A 24 6.64 -0.52 -3.47
N GLU A 25 5.90 0.54 -3.31
CA GLU A 25 5.41 1.51 -4.32
C GLU A 25 4.44 0.92 -5.36
N THR A 26 4.39 -0.39 -5.55
CA THR A 26 3.43 -1.04 -6.46
C THR A 26 2.02 -0.88 -5.95
N VAL A 27 1.13 -0.29 -6.77
CA VAL A 27 -0.23 0.06 -6.39
C VAL A 27 -1.23 -0.99 -6.84
N VAL A 28 -2.10 -1.39 -5.93
CA VAL A 28 -3.29 -2.21 -6.18
C VAL A 28 -4.54 -1.38 -5.87
N ALA A 29 -5.57 -1.53 -6.70
CA ALA A 29 -6.90 -0.99 -6.47
C ALA A 29 -7.92 -2.11 -6.47
N TRP A 30 -8.79 -2.17 -5.45
CA TRP A 30 -9.82 -3.20 -5.33
C TRP A 30 -11.11 -2.68 -4.73
N ASP A 31 -12.18 -3.42 -4.92
CA ASP A 31 -13.44 -3.19 -4.23
C ASP A 31 -13.40 -3.86 -2.85
N ARG A 32 -13.52 -3.07 -1.77
CA ARG A 32 -13.42 -3.54 -0.37
C ARG A 32 -14.51 -4.53 0.00
N LYS A 33 -15.69 -4.43 -0.61
CA LYS A 33 -16.82 -5.30 -0.28
C LYS A 33 -16.68 -6.68 -0.89
N SER A 34 -16.24 -6.75 -2.14
CA SER A 34 -16.11 -8.02 -2.87
C SER A 34 -14.70 -8.60 -2.86
N GLY A 35 -13.69 -7.84 -2.49
CA GLY A 35 -12.29 -8.20 -2.58
C GLY A 35 -11.75 -8.31 -4.02
N LYS A 36 -12.51 -7.85 -5.03
CA LYS A 36 -12.09 -7.99 -6.43
C LYS A 36 -11.19 -6.84 -6.87
N PRO A 37 -10.08 -7.12 -7.59
CA PRO A 37 -9.26 -6.06 -8.17
C PRO A 37 -10.05 -5.29 -9.24
N LEU A 38 -9.91 -3.96 -9.25
CA LEU A 38 -10.57 -3.06 -10.20
C LEU A 38 -9.72 -2.80 -11.44
N ALA A 39 -8.42 -3.05 -11.36
CA ALA A 39 -7.48 -2.93 -12.46
C ALA A 39 -6.23 -3.78 -12.20
N ASN A 40 -5.39 -3.94 -13.23
CA ASN A 40 -4.05 -4.49 -13.04
C ASN A 40 -3.22 -3.58 -12.14
N ALA A 41 -2.41 -4.15 -11.24
CA ALA A 41 -1.48 -3.41 -10.41
C ALA A 41 -0.50 -2.60 -11.28
N ILE A 42 -0.16 -1.39 -10.82
CA ILE A 42 0.86 -0.57 -11.47
C ILE A 42 2.16 -0.71 -10.66
N VAL A 43 3.16 -1.32 -11.29
CA VAL A 43 4.44 -1.60 -10.64
C VAL A 43 5.29 -0.34 -10.42
N TRP A 44 6.22 -0.40 -9.49
CA TRP A 44 7.11 0.72 -9.14
C TRP A 44 7.95 1.25 -10.32
N GLN A 45 8.31 0.39 -11.27
CA GLN A 45 9.09 0.74 -12.47
C GLN A 45 8.29 1.51 -13.53
N ASP A 46 6.97 1.56 -13.40
CA ASP A 46 6.09 2.16 -14.41
C ASP A 46 6.17 3.68 -14.37
N THR A 47 6.46 4.28 -15.52
CA THR A 47 6.69 5.73 -15.67
C THR A 47 5.52 6.49 -16.29
N ARG A 48 4.35 5.85 -16.48
CA ARG A 48 3.18 6.47 -17.17
C ARG A 48 2.67 7.77 -16.56
N THR A 49 3.06 8.08 -15.33
CA THR A 49 2.64 9.29 -14.61
C THR A 49 3.66 10.43 -14.65
N ALA A 50 4.75 10.29 -15.42
CA ALA A 50 5.81 11.30 -15.50
C ALA A 50 5.25 12.68 -15.94
N ASP A 51 4.53 12.73 -17.06
CA ASP A 51 3.95 13.98 -17.60
C ASP A 51 2.93 14.64 -16.65
N TYR A 52 2.25 13.85 -15.81
CA TYR A 52 1.36 14.37 -14.77
C TYR A 52 2.14 15.11 -13.69
N LEU A 53 3.24 14.53 -13.22
CA LEU A 53 4.08 15.11 -12.18
C LEU A 53 4.85 16.35 -12.65
N GLU A 54 5.24 16.41 -13.92
CA GLU A 54 5.88 17.60 -14.52
C GLU A 54 5.02 18.85 -14.41
N LYS A 55 3.70 18.71 -14.44
CA LYS A 55 2.74 19.82 -14.34
C LYS A 55 2.59 20.39 -12.94
N PHE A 56 3.17 19.75 -11.92
CA PHE A 56 3.09 20.25 -10.55
C PHE A 56 3.88 21.56 -10.41
N SER A 57 3.29 22.51 -9.68
CA SER A 57 3.98 23.76 -9.32
C SER A 57 5.21 23.47 -8.44
N GLU A 58 6.19 24.34 -8.48
CA GLU A 58 7.37 24.21 -7.62
C GLU A 58 7.01 24.21 -6.12
N SER A 59 5.95 24.94 -5.75
CA SER A 59 5.44 24.93 -4.36
C SER A 59 4.91 23.54 -3.97
N ASN A 60 4.15 22.87 -4.85
CA ASN A 60 3.66 21.51 -4.59
C ASN A 60 4.82 20.51 -4.51
N LYS A 61 5.79 20.60 -5.43
CA LYS A 61 6.98 19.73 -5.40
C LYS A 61 7.76 19.89 -4.10
N ALA A 62 7.99 21.14 -3.66
CA ALA A 62 8.67 21.42 -2.42
C ALA A 62 7.90 20.90 -1.19
N LEU A 63 6.57 21.06 -1.17
CA LEU A 63 5.74 20.58 -0.07
C LEU A 63 5.76 19.05 0.03
N ILE A 64 5.61 18.34 -1.11
CA ILE A 64 5.69 16.89 -1.16
C ILE A 64 7.04 16.41 -0.62
N THR A 65 8.14 16.98 -1.11
CA THR A 65 9.49 16.60 -0.65
C THR A 65 9.69 16.87 0.83
N LYS A 66 9.22 18.02 1.33
CA LYS A 66 9.33 18.38 2.75
C LYS A 66 8.60 17.38 3.65
N LYS A 67 7.35 17.04 3.31
CA LYS A 67 6.49 16.20 4.17
C LYS A 67 6.76 14.70 4.02
N SER A 68 6.98 14.23 2.80
CA SER A 68 7.19 12.80 2.53
C SER A 68 8.66 12.37 2.57
N GLY A 69 9.61 13.32 2.56
CA GLY A 69 11.04 13.03 2.48
C GLY A 69 11.49 12.44 1.13
N THR A 70 10.64 12.45 0.11
CA THR A 70 10.94 11.82 -1.18
C THR A 70 10.95 12.86 -2.32
N PRO A 71 11.83 12.71 -3.33
CA PRO A 71 11.79 13.57 -4.51
C PRO A 71 10.54 13.29 -5.35
N ILE A 72 10.18 14.22 -6.26
CA ILE A 72 9.09 13.98 -7.21
C ILE A 72 9.57 13.00 -8.27
N ALA A 73 8.88 11.86 -8.34
CA ALA A 73 9.15 10.85 -9.35
C ALA A 73 7.93 9.92 -9.57
N PRO A 74 7.73 9.39 -10.78
CA PRO A 74 6.67 8.42 -11.08
C PRO A 74 6.89 7.07 -10.37
N TYR A 75 8.02 6.87 -9.75
CA TYR A 75 8.39 5.72 -8.95
C TYR A 75 7.41 5.47 -7.79
N PHE A 76 6.94 6.54 -7.12
CA PHE A 76 6.12 6.48 -5.92
C PHE A 76 4.63 6.22 -6.21
N SER A 77 3.85 5.85 -5.17
CA SER A 77 2.50 5.31 -5.34
C SER A 77 1.45 6.36 -5.69
N ALA A 78 1.53 7.56 -5.12
CA ALA A 78 0.45 8.56 -5.19
C ALA A 78 0.00 8.89 -6.61
N SER A 79 0.95 9.18 -7.51
CA SER A 79 0.63 9.49 -8.90
C SER A 79 -0.02 8.33 -9.65
N LYS A 80 0.34 7.08 -9.30
CA LYS A 80 -0.27 5.87 -9.87
C LYS A 80 -1.70 5.66 -9.38
N MET A 81 -1.99 5.97 -8.10
CA MET A 81 -3.35 5.95 -7.55
C MET A 81 -4.23 6.96 -8.27
N ASN A 82 -3.77 8.20 -8.45
CA ASN A 82 -4.47 9.22 -9.22
C ASN A 82 -4.72 8.76 -10.67
N TRP A 83 -3.71 8.17 -11.32
CA TRP A 83 -3.86 7.66 -12.67
C TRP A 83 -4.93 6.55 -12.76
N LEU A 84 -4.95 5.61 -11.82
CA LEU A 84 -5.97 4.55 -11.75
C LEU A 84 -7.36 5.15 -11.59
N LEU A 85 -7.51 6.10 -10.67
CA LEU A 85 -8.77 6.80 -10.41
C LEU A 85 -9.32 7.48 -11.68
N LYS A 86 -8.46 8.20 -12.41
CA LYS A 86 -8.88 8.94 -13.62
C LYS A 86 -9.13 8.04 -14.83
N ASN A 87 -8.46 6.89 -14.95
CA ASN A 87 -8.45 6.12 -16.20
C ASN A 87 -9.10 4.73 -16.11
N LYS A 88 -9.25 4.16 -14.93
CA LYS A 88 -9.70 2.77 -14.76
C LYS A 88 -10.90 2.62 -13.84
N ILE A 89 -11.00 3.42 -12.79
CA ILE A 89 -12.02 3.28 -11.76
C ILE A 89 -13.24 4.11 -12.16
N LYS A 90 -14.37 3.44 -12.37
CA LYS A 90 -15.64 4.08 -12.72
C LYS A 90 -16.54 4.32 -11.51
N ASP A 91 -16.44 3.44 -10.51
CA ASP A 91 -17.18 3.50 -9.26
C ASP A 91 -16.18 3.38 -8.11
N ASN A 92 -16.18 4.38 -7.23
CA ASN A 92 -15.30 4.48 -6.09
C ASN A 92 -16.02 4.31 -4.74
N SER A 93 -17.28 3.90 -4.76
CA SER A 93 -18.10 3.78 -3.54
C SER A 93 -17.54 2.79 -2.49
N ASN A 94 -16.81 1.77 -2.95
CA ASN A 94 -16.13 0.78 -2.10
C ASN A 94 -14.64 0.68 -2.43
N LEU A 95 -14.05 1.73 -2.99
CA LEU A 95 -12.66 1.72 -3.42
C LEU A 95 -11.71 1.51 -2.25
N ALA A 96 -10.71 0.67 -2.47
CA ALA A 96 -9.51 0.60 -1.65
C ALA A 96 -8.29 0.74 -2.56
N PHE A 97 -7.34 1.56 -2.12
CA PHE A 97 -5.98 1.59 -2.62
C PHE A 97 -5.03 1.02 -1.57
N GLY A 98 -3.99 0.35 -2.02
CA GLY A 98 -2.90 -0.09 -1.17
C GLY A 98 -1.68 -0.50 -1.97
N THR A 99 -0.61 -0.76 -1.25
CA THR A 99 0.55 -1.47 -1.75
C THR A 99 0.34 -2.96 -1.63
N ILE A 100 1.27 -3.78 -2.11
CA ILE A 100 1.12 -5.24 -2.18
C ILE A 100 0.84 -5.86 -0.80
N ASP A 101 1.48 -5.34 0.25
CA ASP A 101 1.25 -5.77 1.64
C ASP A 101 -0.22 -5.64 2.07
N SER A 102 -0.83 -4.47 1.83
CA SER A 102 -2.24 -4.23 2.16
C SER A 102 -3.17 -5.17 1.41
N TRP A 103 -2.89 -5.43 0.14
CA TRP A 103 -3.64 -6.38 -0.68
C TRP A 103 -3.51 -7.81 -0.16
N LEU A 104 -2.29 -8.24 0.20
CA LEU A 104 -2.05 -9.56 0.76
C LEU A 104 -2.71 -9.71 2.13
N LEU A 105 -2.55 -8.71 3.00
CA LEU A 105 -3.19 -8.70 4.32
C LEU A 105 -4.71 -8.81 4.21
N PHE A 106 -5.31 -7.99 3.36
CA PHE A 106 -6.75 -8.00 3.14
C PHE A 106 -7.26 -9.37 2.70
N ASN A 107 -6.57 -10.02 1.74
CA ASN A 107 -6.94 -11.35 1.26
C ASN A 107 -6.70 -12.48 2.29
N LEU A 108 -5.77 -12.29 3.20
CA LEU A 108 -5.46 -13.28 4.24
C LEU A 108 -6.36 -13.15 5.47
N THR A 109 -6.76 -11.94 5.83
CA THR A 109 -7.38 -11.66 7.14
C THR A 109 -8.68 -10.87 7.06
N GLY A 110 -8.96 -10.19 5.95
CA GLY A 110 -10.05 -9.21 5.82
C GLY A 110 -9.69 -7.83 6.38
N GLU A 111 -8.55 -7.65 7.02
CA GLU A 111 -8.11 -6.38 7.59
C GLU A 111 -7.54 -5.45 6.52
N PHE A 112 -7.84 -4.16 6.64
CA PHE A 112 -7.39 -3.12 5.72
C PHE A 112 -6.37 -2.22 6.42
N ALA A 113 -5.12 -2.67 6.42
CA ALA A 113 -3.99 -1.99 7.06
C ALA A 113 -2.71 -2.13 6.23
N THR A 114 -1.71 -1.34 6.58
CA THR A 114 -0.35 -1.30 6.01
C THR A 114 0.63 -0.93 7.10
N ASP A 115 1.93 -0.96 6.80
CA ASP A 115 2.96 -0.53 7.73
C ASP A 115 3.64 0.79 7.30
N VAL A 116 4.38 1.38 8.25
CA VAL A 116 5.11 2.65 8.03
C VAL A 116 6.17 2.54 6.94
N THR A 117 6.79 1.37 6.70
CA THR A 117 7.86 1.22 5.69
C THR A 117 7.30 1.21 4.27
N ASN A 118 6.12 0.65 4.05
CA ASN A 118 5.41 0.72 2.78
C ASN A 118 4.83 2.11 2.56
N THR A 119 4.17 2.70 3.56
CA THR A 119 3.54 4.02 3.45
C THR A 119 4.52 5.15 3.22
N SER A 120 5.72 5.10 3.80
CA SER A 120 6.78 6.11 3.58
C SER A 120 7.18 6.25 2.10
N ARG A 121 6.81 5.30 1.26
CA ARG A 121 7.12 5.31 -0.18
C ARG A 121 5.90 5.63 -1.05
N THR A 122 4.83 6.11 -0.45
CA THR A 122 3.61 6.47 -1.21
C THR A 122 3.58 7.92 -1.70
N GLN A 123 4.32 8.85 -1.07
CA GLN A 123 4.19 10.31 -1.17
C GLN A 123 2.89 10.86 -0.57
N LEU A 124 2.20 10.08 0.26
CA LEU A 124 0.96 10.49 0.93
C LEU A 124 1.10 10.52 2.46
N MET A 125 2.16 9.90 3.01
CA MET A 125 2.44 9.89 4.45
C MET A 125 3.35 11.05 4.84
N ASN A 126 3.02 11.70 5.94
CA ASN A 126 3.89 12.68 6.58
C ASN A 126 4.87 11.96 7.51
N LEU A 127 6.18 12.21 7.33
CA LEU A 127 7.24 11.55 8.12
C LEU A 127 7.29 12.00 9.58
N GLU A 128 6.74 13.18 9.93
CA GLU A 128 6.72 13.67 11.31
C GLU A 128 5.58 13.02 12.11
N THR A 129 4.42 12.83 11.49
CA THR A 129 3.24 12.29 12.16
C THR A 129 3.07 10.78 11.97
N LEU A 130 3.75 10.20 10.96
CA LEU A 130 3.61 8.81 10.51
C LEU A 130 2.16 8.45 10.14
N ASP A 131 1.40 9.42 9.63
CA ASP A 131 0.02 9.24 9.18
C ASP A 131 -0.17 9.87 7.80
N TRP A 132 -1.29 9.57 7.15
CA TRP A 132 -1.71 10.19 5.90
C TRP A 132 -1.84 11.70 6.07
N ASP A 133 -1.27 12.46 5.16
CA ASP A 133 -1.24 13.93 5.22
C ASP A 133 -2.29 14.55 4.30
N ASP A 134 -3.21 15.33 4.86
CA ASP A 134 -4.34 15.87 4.11
C ASP A 134 -3.93 16.82 2.97
N GLU A 135 -2.81 17.56 3.11
CA GLU A 135 -2.34 18.40 2.00
C GLU A 135 -1.72 17.56 0.87
N LEU A 136 -1.01 16.48 1.21
CA LEU A 136 -0.50 15.54 0.21
C LEU A 136 -1.65 14.82 -0.48
N LEU A 137 -2.66 14.37 0.27
CA LEU A 137 -3.87 13.75 -0.26
C LEU A 137 -4.59 14.68 -1.24
N ALA A 138 -4.75 15.96 -0.87
CA ALA A 138 -5.39 16.97 -1.72
C ALA A 138 -4.60 17.22 -3.03
N ILE A 139 -3.26 17.30 -2.97
CA ILE A 139 -2.41 17.50 -4.16
C ILE A 139 -2.58 16.34 -5.16
N PHE A 140 -2.67 15.10 -4.66
CA PHE A 140 -2.83 13.92 -5.51
C PHE A 140 -4.29 13.53 -5.76
N GLU A 141 -5.27 14.29 -5.23
CA GLU A 141 -6.72 14.04 -5.36
C GLU A 141 -7.12 12.64 -4.85
N ILE A 142 -6.56 12.20 -3.74
CA ILE A 142 -6.84 10.92 -3.11
C ILE A 142 -7.66 11.14 -1.83
N ASP A 143 -8.75 10.40 -1.69
CA ASP A 143 -9.55 10.41 -0.47
C ASP A 143 -8.91 9.50 0.59
N ARG A 144 -8.86 10.00 1.83
CA ARG A 144 -8.33 9.25 2.98
C ARG A 144 -9.08 7.93 3.20
N ASP A 145 -10.39 7.90 2.95
CA ASP A 145 -11.23 6.72 3.16
C ASP A 145 -10.89 5.55 2.21
N TRP A 146 -10.16 5.83 1.14
CA TRP A 146 -9.67 4.78 0.22
C TRP A 146 -8.35 4.14 0.66
N LEU A 147 -7.76 4.63 1.75
CA LEU A 147 -6.43 4.21 2.19
C LEU A 147 -6.49 3.35 3.46
N PRO A 148 -5.54 2.40 3.63
CA PRO A 148 -5.48 1.53 4.79
C PRO A 148 -5.06 2.27 6.06
N VAL A 149 -5.37 1.70 7.22
CA VAL A 149 -4.81 2.17 8.50
C VAL A 149 -3.31 1.89 8.53
N ILE A 150 -2.52 2.90 8.91
CA ILE A 150 -1.07 2.75 9.09
C ILE A 150 -0.78 2.16 10.47
N LYS A 151 0.03 1.13 10.53
CA LYS A 151 0.46 0.46 11.76
C LYS A 151 1.98 0.40 11.88
N SER A 152 2.48 0.07 13.07
CA SER A 152 3.88 -0.28 13.28
C SER A 152 4.23 -1.55 12.49
N SER A 153 5.45 -1.66 11.98
CA SER A 153 5.90 -2.84 11.20
C SER A 153 5.88 -4.15 12.00
N SER A 154 5.99 -4.08 13.32
CA SER A 154 5.91 -5.21 14.25
C SER A 154 4.69 -5.08 15.16
N GLU A 155 3.55 -5.55 14.68
CA GLU A 155 2.25 -5.44 15.34
C GLU A 155 1.33 -6.57 14.86
N ILE A 156 0.26 -6.88 15.60
CA ILE A 156 -0.78 -7.80 15.12
C ILE A 156 -1.66 -7.07 14.12
N PHE A 157 -1.52 -7.42 12.85
CA PHE A 157 -2.31 -6.85 11.74
C PHE A 157 -3.68 -7.51 11.58
N GLY A 158 -3.83 -8.75 12.03
CA GLY A 158 -5.05 -9.54 11.93
C GLY A 158 -4.74 -11.03 12.04
N LYS A 159 -5.76 -11.86 11.86
CA LYS A 159 -5.61 -13.32 11.85
C LYS A 159 -6.21 -13.91 10.58
N THR A 160 -5.57 -14.94 10.05
CA THR A 160 -6.13 -15.74 8.95
C THR A 160 -7.37 -16.49 9.41
N SER A 161 -8.14 -17.04 8.48
CA SER A 161 -9.28 -17.92 8.78
C SER A 161 -8.91 -19.14 9.63
N ASP A 162 -7.65 -19.57 9.60
CA ASP A 162 -7.11 -20.66 10.42
C ASP A 162 -6.61 -20.17 11.79
N GLY A 163 -6.79 -18.89 12.12
CA GLY A 163 -6.40 -18.30 13.41
C GLY A 163 -4.93 -17.89 13.52
N ILE A 164 -4.13 -18.03 12.47
CA ILE A 164 -2.70 -17.70 12.48
C ILE A 164 -2.56 -16.16 12.40
N PRO A 165 -1.86 -15.50 13.35
CA PRO A 165 -1.68 -14.06 13.32
C PRO A 165 -0.73 -13.63 12.20
N VAL A 166 -1.04 -12.52 11.53
CA VAL A 166 -0.08 -11.74 10.75
C VAL A 166 0.52 -10.70 11.69
N SER A 167 1.80 -10.85 12.05
CA SER A 167 2.44 -10.10 13.13
C SER A 167 3.58 -9.19 12.68
N ALA A 168 3.90 -9.17 11.40
CA ALA A 168 4.86 -8.25 10.83
C ALA A 168 4.55 -7.95 9.36
N ILE A 169 4.72 -6.69 8.97
CA ILE A 169 4.73 -6.24 7.59
C ILE A 169 5.92 -5.30 7.41
N LEU A 170 6.75 -5.56 6.41
CA LEU A 170 7.91 -4.72 6.08
C LEU A 170 8.12 -4.68 4.56
N GLY A 171 8.57 -3.54 4.06
CA GLY A 171 9.13 -3.49 2.71
C GLY A 171 10.33 -4.43 2.58
N ASP A 172 10.60 -4.90 1.37
CA ASP A 172 11.67 -5.87 1.07
C ASP A 172 13.05 -5.41 1.55
N GLN A 173 13.39 -4.13 1.37
CA GLN A 173 14.67 -3.57 1.82
C GLN A 173 14.78 -3.47 3.35
N GLN A 174 13.66 -3.28 4.06
CA GLN A 174 13.63 -3.22 5.51
C GLN A 174 13.59 -4.61 6.16
N ALA A 175 13.17 -5.61 5.40
CA ALA A 175 13.10 -7.01 5.88
C ALA A 175 14.41 -7.78 5.63
N ALA A 176 15.32 -7.25 4.79
CA ALA A 176 16.59 -7.90 4.42
C ALA A 176 17.65 -7.86 5.53
#